data_35ffe37b5933c8683c2385b62fed533b
#
_entry.id   35ffe37b5933c8683c2385b62fed533b
#
_cell.length_a   1.000
_cell.length_b   1.000
_cell.length_c   1.000
_cell.angle_alpha   90.00
_cell.angle_beta   90.00
_cell.angle_gamma   90.00
#
_symmetry.space_group_name_H-M   'P 1'
#
loop_
_entity.id
_entity.type
_entity.pdbx_description
1 polymer ?
#
loop_
_entity_poly.entity_id
_entity_poly.type
_entity_poly.pdbx_seq_one_letter_code
_entity_poly.pdbx_strand_id
1 'polypeptide(L)'
;MPVGTPDDESQNPPDPDSTTDTGGGSGANSTPETGKESTQDDTEPSTAAGLAEPVPGHNRKQLSALLVLGAVALLLVGAVVGLLLRTTFDGGDDNRPAADSAAVGFSQDMIRHHQQAVEMATIELYGGSDPQVRSLAYDILTSQTNQVGQMQSWLSRWDYPLDNPGEPMSWMEGHSGGHAHGGAGTEPSTDMTMDMSDSGVPMPGMASTDDMNKLRTLQGAELDKYFLQLMLRHHQGGLEMMEFATEPDHVSEDYVRRLAQQMVNVQESESDTMTKMLETRGAQPLPMN
;
A
#
# COMPACT_ATOMS: atom_id res chain seq x y z
N MET A 1 20.88 41.95 -55.46
CA MET A 1 20.32 43.24 -54.97
C MET A 1 19.39 42.91 -53.84
N PRO A 2 19.50 43.63 -52.78
CA PRO A 2 19.64 43.08 -51.47
C PRO A 2 18.48 43.51 -50.52
N VAL A 3 18.56 42.96 -49.27
CA VAL A 3 18.31 43.63 -47.99
C VAL A 3 16.89 43.57 -47.44
N GLY A 4 16.84 43.07 -46.24
CA GLY A 4 15.81 43.34 -45.28
C GLY A 4 15.76 42.35 -44.13
N THR A 5 16.71 42.39 -43.22
CA THR A 5 16.49 42.02 -41.79
C THR A 5 15.77 43.18 -41.10
N PRO A 6 14.91 42.88 -40.16
CA PRO A 6 15.08 43.55 -38.86
C PRO A 6 14.94 42.58 -37.66
N ASP A 7 15.91 42.73 -36.76
CA ASP A 7 15.86 43.04 -35.35
C ASP A 7 15.11 42.08 -34.43
N ASP A 8 15.93 41.38 -33.76
CA ASP A 8 16.08 41.10 -32.33
C ASP A 8 15.23 41.99 -31.42
N GLU A 9 14.31 41.37 -30.68
CA GLU A 9 13.81 41.96 -29.43
C GLU A 9 13.67 40.84 -28.37
N SER A 10 14.75 40.74 -27.64
CA SER A 10 14.91 40.12 -26.34
C SER A 10 13.82 40.61 -25.36
N GLN A 11 12.96 39.72 -24.86
CA GLN A 11 12.18 39.99 -23.66
C GLN A 11 12.41 38.88 -22.63
N ASN A 12 13.20 39.29 -21.66
CA ASN A 12 13.48 38.62 -20.41
C ASN A 12 12.23 38.59 -19.50
N PRO A 13 11.90 37.51 -18.81
CA PRO A 13 10.82 37.51 -17.81
C PRO A 13 11.26 38.15 -16.48
N PRO A 14 10.36 38.75 -15.73
CA PRO A 14 10.70 39.51 -14.50
C PRO A 14 10.89 38.58 -13.28
N ASP A 15 11.87 38.96 -12.47
CA ASP A 15 12.17 38.47 -11.13
C ASP A 15 11.04 38.77 -10.15
N PRO A 16 10.72 37.88 -9.20
CA PRO A 16 9.86 38.22 -8.08
C PRO A 16 10.69 38.38 -6.80
N ASP A 17 11.17 39.59 -6.56
CA ASP A 17 11.55 40.01 -5.20
C ASP A 17 11.28 41.52 -5.03
N SER A 18 10.26 41.85 -4.27
CA SER A 18 10.17 43.11 -3.58
C SER A 18 9.28 42.98 -2.35
N THR A 19 9.96 42.91 -1.26
CA THR A 19 9.51 43.20 0.10
C THR A 19 8.88 44.58 0.23
N THR A 20 7.75 44.67 0.91
CA THR A 20 7.39 45.87 1.70
C THR A 20 6.73 45.46 3.01
N ASP A 21 7.46 45.80 4.01
CA ASP A 21 7.18 45.95 5.43
C ASP A 21 6.13 47.05 5.70
N THR A 22 5.22 46.78 6.64
CA THR A 22 4.57 47.72 7.61
C THR A 22 3.64 46.86 8.44
N GLY A 23 3.84 46.67 9.72
CA GLY A 23 3.87 47.55 10.82
C GLY A 23 2.80 47.19 11.83
N GLY A 24 3.19 46.90 13.06
CA GLY A 24 2.57 47.49 14.22
C GLY A 24 1.69 46.63 15.15
N GLY A 25 2.11 46.53 16.41
CA GLY A 25 1.25 46.39 17.55
C GLY A 25 1.46 45.16 18.40
N SER A 26 2.39 45.15 19.29
CA SER A 26 2.38 45.57 20.71
C SER A 26 1.40 44.77 21.57
N GLY A 27 1.94 44.12 22.57
CA GLY A 27 1.20 43.52 23.68
C GLY A 27 2.11 42.71 24.59
N ALA A 28 2.93 43.42 25.34
CA ALA A 28 3.68 42.96 26.49
C ALA A 28 2.75 42.60 27.64
N ASN A 29 3.16 41.65 28.47
CA ASN A 29 3.19 41.83 29.92
C ASN A 29 3.67 40.57 30.60
N SER A 30 4.87 40.55 31.20
CA SER A 30 5.15 41.10 32.56
C SER A 30 4.75 40.14 33.67
N THR A 31 5.77 39.43 34.14
CA THR A 31 5.94 38.98 35.54
C THR A 31 6.04 40.22 36.44
N PRO A 32 5.74 40.12 37.74
CA PRO A 32 6.57 40.76 38.75
C PRO A 32 7.07 39.79 39.84
N GLU A 33 8.31 40.05 40.15
CA GLU A 33 9.04 39.65 41.33
C GLU A 33 8.59 40.40 42.60
N THR A 34 8.84 39.69 43.73
CA THR A 34 9.38 40.16 45.03
C THR A 34 8.66 41.24 45.83
N GLY A 35 8.51 40.89 47.11
CA GLY A 35 8.33 41.82 48.23
C GLY A 35 8.43 41.10 49.54
N LYS A 36 9.63 41.09 50.13
CA LYS A 36 9.84 40.89 51.56
C LYS A 36 9.22 42.05 52.33
N GLU A 37 8.65 41.79 53.47
CA GLU A 37 8.95 42.58 54.70
C GLU A 37 8.46 41.90 55.95
N SER A 38 9.34 41.89 56.91
CA SER A 38 9.27 41.42 58.28
C SER A 38 8.44 42.38 59.15
N THR A 39 7.73 41.87 60.13
CA THR A 39 7.63 42.51 61.46
C THR A 39 7.39 41.44 62.51
N GLN A 40 8.32 41.41 63.48
CA GLN A 40 8.20 40.82 64.80
C GLN A 40 7.07 41.50 65.56
N ASP A 41 6.35 40.73 66.35
CA ASP A 41 5.91 41.20 67.67
C ASP A 41 5.80 40.03 68.63
N ASP A 42 6.43 40.26 69.78
CA ASP A 42 6.55 39.36 70.95
C ASP A 42 5.25 39.36 71.71
N THR A 43 4.82 38.19 72.20
CA THR A 43 4.22 38.06 73.55
C THR A 43 4.13 36.60 73.95
N GLU A 44 4.90 36.18 74.92
CA GLU A 44 4.72 34.99 75.79
C GLU A 44 3.85 35.42 77.02
N PRO A 45 3.52 34.49 77.93
CA PRO A 45 3.11 33.07 77.83
C PRO A 45 1.73 32.81 78.57
N SER A 46 1.11 31.72 78.25
CA SER A 46 0.11 31.17 79.23
C SER A 46 0.10 29.64 79.23
N THR A 47 0.49 29.19 80.35
CA THR A 47 0.46 27.80 80.85
C THR A 47 -0.95 27.21 80.83
N ALA A 48 -1.12 26.12 80.12
CA ALA A 48 -2.17 25.14 80.43
C ALA A 48 -1.67 23.74 80.17
N ALA A 49 -1.40 23.01 81.19
CA ALA A 49 -1.13 21.58 81.21
C ALA A 49 -2.38 20.83 80.75
N GLY A 50 -2.32 20.24 79.58
CA GLY A 50 -3.32 19.24 79.10
C GLY A 50 -2.63 17.90 78.88
N LEU A 51 -3.12 16.94 79.63
CA LEU A 51 -2.67 15.52 79.62
C LEU A 51 -2.73 14.97 78.18
N ALA A 52 -1.59 14.75 77.59
CA ALA A 52 -1.50 14.02 76.32
C ALA A 52 -1.56 12.52 76.65
N GLU A 53 -2.64 11.91 76.20
CA GLU A 53 -2.75 10.45 76.14
C GLU A 53 -1.68 9.91 75.17
N PRO A 54 -1.02 8.78 75.47
CA PRO A 54 -0.03 8.16 74.61
C PRO A 54 -0.74 7.56 73.38
N VAL A 55 -0.52 8.15 72.19
CA VAL A 55 -0.91 7.55 70.95
C VAL A 55 -0.20 6.18 70.79
N PRO A 56 -0.94 5.07 70.59
CA PRO A 56 -0.32 3.75 70.44
C PRO A 56 0.69 3.74 69.29
N GLY A 57 1.94 3.49 69.63
CA GLY A 57 3.05 3.39 68.68
C GLY A 57 2.74 2.32 67.64
N HIS A 58 2.47 2.75 66.43
CA HIS A 58 2.35 1.85 65.28
C HIS A 58 3.66 1.08 65.14
N ASN A 59 3.60 -0.24 65.32
CA ASN A 59 4.74 -1.14 65.20
C ASN A 59 5.39 -0.95 63.81
N ARG A 60 6.61 -0.40 63.77
CA ARG A 60 7.41 -0.22 62.54
C ARG A 60 7.47 -1.52 61.69
N LYS A 61 7.41 -2.68 62.36
CA LYS A 61 7.35 -4.00 61.69
C LYS A 61 6.03 -4.24 60.95
N GLN A 62 4.90 -3.72 61.43
CA GLN A 62 3.61 -3.84 60.72
C GLN A 62 3.53 -2.89 59.54
N LEU A 63 4.10 -1.68 59.65
CA LEU A 63 4.18 -0.73 58.53
C LEU A 63 5.07 -1.26 57.40
N SER A 64 6.21 -1.87 57.75
CA SER A 64 7.08 -2.51 56.75
C SER A 64 6.43 -3.71 56.07
N ALA A 65 5.66 -4.52 56.82
CA ALA A 65 4.92 -5.64 56.24
C ALA A 65 3.80 -5.18 55.28
N LEU A 66 3.10 -4.09 55.58
CA LEU A 66 2.06 -3.51 54.74
C LEU A 66 2.67 -2.91 53.44
N LEU A 67 3.82 -2.27 53.55
CA LEU A 67 4.54 -1.73 52.39
C LEU A 67 5.03 -2.85 51.44
N VAL A 68 5.54 -3.94 52.00
CA VAL A 68 5.98 -5.11 51.19
C VAL A 68 4.77 -5.79 50.53
N LEU A 69 3.66 -5.97 51.24
CA LEU A 69 2.42 -6.53 50.71
C LEU A 69 1.86 -5.62 49.59
N GLY A 70 1.87 -4.31 49.80
CA GLY A 70 1.44 -3.33 48.79
C GLY A 70 2.32 -3.37 47.51
N ALA A 71 3.64 -3.48 47.68
CA ALA A 71 4.57 -3.61 46.55
C ALA A 71 4.36 -4.93 45.78
N VAL A 72 4.16 -6.05 46.46
CA VAL A 72 3.86 -7.34 45.82
C VAL A 72 2.51 -7.29 45.10
N ALA A 73 1.49 -6.68 45.69
CA ALA A 73 0.19 -6.52 45.04
C ALA A 73 0.28 -5.68 43.79
N LEU A 74 1.04 -4.57 43.80
CA LEU A 74 1.29 -3.73 42.60
C LEU A 74 2.05 -4.49 41.53
N LEU A 75 3.04 -5.31 41.88
CA LEU A 75 3.77 -6.13 40.90
C LEU A 75 2.85 -7.19 40.28
N LEU A 76 1.98 -7.82 41.07
CA LEU A 76 1.02 -8.81 40.56
C LEU A 76 -0.02 -8.15 39.64
N VAL A 77 -0.56 -6.99 40.02
CA VAL A 77 -1.47 -6.21 39.16
C VAL A 77 -0.76 -5.77 37.90
N GLY A 78 0.48 -5.28 38.01
CA GLY A 78 1.30 -4.91 36.82
C GLY A 78 1.57 -6.10 35.90
N ALA A 79 1.84 -7.28 36.46
CA ALA A 79 2.04 -8.51 35.69
C ALA A 79 0.74 -8.97 34.99
N VAL A 80 -0.40 -8.90 35.66
CA VAL A 80 -1.72 -9.24 35.08
C VAL A 80 -2.08 -8.23 33.96
N VAL A 81 -1.91 -6.94 34.23
CA VAL A 81 -2.16 -5.89 33.21
C VAL A 81 -1.19 -6.04 32.05
N GLY A 82 0.09 -6.31 32.29
CA GLY A 82 1.10 -6.57 31.27
C GLY A 82 0.75 -7.81 30.43
N LEU A 83 0.26 -8.89 31.07
CA LEU A 83 -0.18 -10.09 30.36
C LEU A 83 -1.45 -9.84 29.55
N LEU A 84 -2.41 -9.10 30.07
CA LEU A 84 -3.63 -8.70 29.33
C LEU A 84 -3.31 -7.76 28.17
N LEU A 85 -2.40 -6.81 28.38
CA LEU A 85 -1.92 -5.96 27.28
C LEU A 85 -1.18 -6.80 26.23
N ARG A 86 -0.33 -7.75 26.64
CA ARG A 86 0.33 -8.65 25.71
C ARG A 86 -0.67 -9.44 24.86
N THR A 87 -1.71 -10.03 25.47
CA THR A 87 -2.74 -10.76 24.69
C THR A 87 -3.57 -9.89 23.79
N THR A 88 -3.72 -8.59 24.08
CA THR A 88 -4.39 -7.63 23.19
C THR A 88 -3.46 -7.07 22.11
N PHE A 89 -2.14 -7.08 22.32
CA PHE A 89 -1.14 -6.64 21.35
C PHE A 89 -0.48 -7.79 20.59
N ASP A 90 -0.47 -9.02 21.11
CA ASP A 90 -0.03 -10.26 20.45
C ASP A 90 -1.11 -10.86 19.50
N GLY A 91 -2.25 -10.18 19.32
CA GLY A 91 -3.24 -10.51 18.28
C GLY A 91 -2.71 -10.34 16.86
N GLY A 92 -1.38 -10.34 16.65
CA GLY A 92 -0.71 -10.21 15.37
C GLY A 92 -0.60 -11.50 14.57
N ASP A 93 -0.67 -12.68 15.19
CA ASP A 93 -0.52 -13.95 14.48
C ASP A 93 -1.86 -14.55 13.99
N ASP A 94 -2.99 -14.19 14.64
CA ASP A 94 -4.31 -14.73 14.27
C ASP A 94 -4.90 -14.12 12.98
N ASN A 95 -4.26 -13.12 12.38
CA ASN A 95 -4.74 -12.43 11.18
C ASN A 95 -3.79 -12.58 9.98
N ARG A 96 -2.85 -13.52 10.03
CA ARG A 96 -1.97 -13.87 8.93
C ARG A 96 -2.69 -14.87 8.01
N PRO A 97 -2.88 -14.58 6.72
CA PRO A 97 -3.44 -15.55 5.78
C PRO A 97 -2.58 -16.82 5.73
N ALA A 98 -3.18 -17.96 5.41
CA ALA A 98 -2.41 -19.19 5.19
C ALA A 98 -1.49 -19.04 3.97
N ALA A 99 -0.36 -19.76 3.97
CA ALA A 99 0.65 -19.62 2.91
C ALA A 99 0.12 -20.00 1.51
N ASP A 100 -0.85 -20.89 1.47
CA ASP A 100 -1.56 -21.38 0.28
C ASP A 100 -2.88 -20.65 0.02
N SER A 101 -3.14 -19.55 0.76
CA SER A 101 -4.37 -18.77 0.57
C SER A 101 -4.35 -17.97 -0.72
N ALA A 102 -5.54 -17.71 -1.26
CA ALA A 102 -5.71 -16.85 -2.43
C ALA A 102 -5.15 -15.44 -2.22
N ALA A 103 -5.23 -14.87 -1.00
CA ALA A 103 -4.66 -13.56 -0.70
C ALA A 103 -3.13 -13.51 -0.90
N VAL A 104 -2.41 -14.57 -0.49
CA VAL A 104 -0.96 -14.68 -0.64
C VAL A 104 -0.60 -14.93 -2.11
N GLY A 105 -1.20 -15.94 -2.74
CA GLY A 105 -0.92 -16.29 -4.13
C GLY A 105 -1.25 -15.16 -5.11
N PHE A 106 -2.42 -14.52 -4.95
CA PHE A 106 -2.80 -13.33 -5.71
C PHE A 106 -1.75 -12.22 -5.58
N SER A 107 -1.32 -11.91 -4.35
CA SER A 107 -0.35 -10.85 -4.13
C SER A 107 0.98 -11.14 -4.82
N GLN A 108 1.46 -12.38 -4.77
CA GLN A 108 2.73 -12.80 -5.39
C GLN A 108 2.66 -12.77 -6.92
N ASP A 109 1.65 -13.40 -7.50
CA ASP A 109 1.52 -13.50 -8.96
C ASP A 109 1.18 -12.14 -9.58
N MET A 110 0.31 -11.34 -8.95
CA MET A 110 -0.04 -10.03 -9.44
C MET A 110 1.11 -9.02 -9.34
N ILE A 111 2.02 -9.14 -8.36
CA ILE A 111 3.27 -8.37 -8.35
C ILE A 111 4.07 -8.65 -9.62
N ARG A 112 4.27 -9.91 -9.97
CA ARG A 112 5.03 -10.31 -11.16
C ARG A 112 4.34 -9.84 -12.45
N HIS A 113 3.02 -9.99 -12.51
CA HIS A 113 2.21 -9.52 -13.64
C HIS A 113 2.36 -8.01 -13.81
N HIS A 114 2.16 -7.21 -12.77
CA HIS A 114 2.26 -5.76 -12.80
C HIS A 114 3.68 -5.25 -13.09
N GLN A 115 4.71 -5.93 -12.61
CA GLN A 115 6.10 -5.54 -12.92
C GLN A 115 6.39 -5.56 -14.42
N GLN A 116 5.80 -6.51 -15.18
CA GLN A 116 5.95 -6.52 -16.63
C GLN A 116 5.22 -5.33 -17.29
N ALA A 117 4.02 -4.98 -16.82
CA ALA A 117 3.30 -3.81 -17.32
C ALA A 117 4.09 -2.50 -17.05
N VAL A 118 4.68 -2.37 -15.85
CA VAL A 118 5.55 -1.24 -15.49
C VAL A 118 6.76 -1.15 -16.42
N GLU A 119 7.36 -2.28 -16.78
CA GLU A 119 8.45 -2.31 -17.76
C GLU A 119 7.99 -1.88 -19.15
N MET A 120 6.88 -2.43 -19.66
CA MET A 120 6.31 -2.04 -20.95
C MET A 120 5.97 -0.54 -20.99
N ALA A 121 5.33 -0.03 -19.94
CA ALA A 121 4.98 1.39 -19.84
C ALA A 121 6.22 2.29 -19.77
N THR A 122 7.28 1.85 -19.11
CA THR A 122 8.56 2.56 -19.08
C THR A 122 9.18 2.68 -20.47
N ILE A 123 9.18 1.59 -21.26
CA ILE A 123 9.69 1.59 -22.64
C ILE A 123 8.91 2.59 -23.48
N GLU A 124 7.57 2.58 -23.38
CA GLU A 124 6.70 3.51 -24.10
C GLU A 124 6.97 4.97 -23.73
N LEU A 125 7.13 5.29 -22.46
CA LEU A 125 7.41 6.65 -21.99
C LEU A 125 8.68 7.25 -22.61
N TYR A 126 9.72 6.44 -22.82
CA TYR A 126 10.98 6.91 -23.35
C TYR A 126 11.05 6.86 -24.89
N GLY A 127 10.38 5.92 -25.54
CA GLY A 127 10.51 5.66 -26.97
C GLY A 127 9.28 6.01 -27.81
N GLY A 128 8.11 6.17 -27.20
CA GLY A 128 6.86 6.49 -27.88
C GLY A 128 6.81 7.92 -28.40
N SER A 129 5.97 8.14 -29.41
CA SER A 129 5.82 9.44 -30.09
C SER A 129 4.48 10.11 -29.81
N ASP A 130 3.42 9.33 -29.54
CA ASP A 130 2.08 9.88 -29.34
C ASP A 130 1.90 10.35 -27.88
N PRO A 131 1.61 11.65 -27.65
CA PRO A 131 1.44 12.16 -26.30
C PRO A 131 0.30 11.48 -25.50
N GLN A 132 -0.75 11.00 -26.16
CA GLN A 132 -1.88 10.35 -25.50
C GLN A 132 -1.49 8.93 -25.05
N VAL A 133 -0.73 8.19 -25.87
CA VAL A 133 -0.23 6.85 -25.50
C VAL A 133 0.77 6.97 -24.36
N ARG A 134 1.67 7.94 -24.44
CA ARG A 134 2.63 8.22 -23.35
C ARG A 134 1.94 8.65 -22.05
N SER A 135 0.84 9.42 -22.13
CA SER A 135 0.05 9.77 -20.94
C SER A 135 -0.58 8.53 -20.31
N LEU A 136 -1.19 7.66 -21.12
CA LEU A 136 -1.73 6.39 -20.64
C LEU A 136 -0.63 5.50 -20.03
N ALA A 137 0.53 5.40 -20.67
CA ALA A 137 1.67 4.65 -20.13
C ALA A 137 2.14 5.21 -18.78
N TYR A 138 2.13 6.53 -18.58
CA TYR A 138 2.43 7.15 -17.29
C TYR A 138 1.40 6.80 -16.21
N ASP A 139 0.11 6.83 -16.57
CA ASP A 139 -0.97 6.48 -15.64
C ASP A 139 -0.88 5.00 -15.23
N ILE A 140 -0.66 4.09 -16.17
CA ILE A 140 -0.42 2.66 -15.92
C ILE A 140 0.81 2.45 -15.02
N LEU A 141 1.94 3.08 -15.35
CA LEU A 141 3.17 2.95 -14.58
C LEU A 141 2.98 3.37 -13.12
N THR A 142 2.34 4.52 -12.90
CA THR A 142 2.17 5.06 -11.55
C THR A 142 1.16 4.27 -10.73
N SER A 143 0.02 3.88 -11.33
CA SER A 143 -1.02 3.09 -10.66
C SER A 143 -0.51 1.69 -10.31
N GLN A 144 0.09 0.98 -11.25
CA GLN A 144 0.55 -0.39 -11.03
C GLN A 144 1.79 -0.46 -10.13
N THR A 145 2.70 0.53 -10.17
CA THR A 145 3.79 0.62 -9.20
C THR A 145 3.26 0.79 -7.76
N ASN A 146 2.22 1.61 -7.59
CA ASN A 146 1.58 1.77 -6.28
C ASN A 146 0.93 0.46 -5.80
N GLN A 147 0.24 -0.27 -6.67
CA GLN A 147 -0.39 -1.56 -6.38
C GLN A 147 0.66 -2.63 -6.01
N VAL A 148 1.78 -2.69 -6.74
CA VAL A 148 2.93 -3.54 -6.38
C VAL A 148 3.42 -3.23 -4.98
N GLY A 149 3.60 -1.95 -4.63
CA GLY A 149 4.04 -1.53 -3.30
C GLY A 149 3.08 -1.94 -2.18
N GLN A 150 1.78 -1.90 -2.41
CA GLN A 150 0.78 -2.36 -1.45
C GLN A 150 0.88 -3.88 -1.21
N MET A 151 0.91 -4.67 -2.29
CA MET A 151 1.01 -6.13 -2.20
C MET A 151 2.34 -6.57 -1.56
N GLN A 152 3.46 -5.93 -1.90
CA GLN A 152 4.76 -6.16 -1.23
C GLN A 152 4.70 -5.85 0.26
N SER A 153 4.02 -4.77 0.66
CA SER A 153 3.83 -4.41 2.06
C SER A 153 3.02 -5.47 2.82
N TRP A 154 2.01 -6.07 2.17
CA TRP A 154 1.23 -7.15 2.78
C TRP A 154 2.06 -8.40 2.96
N LEU A 155 2.73 -8.88 1.90
CA LEU A 155 3.58 -10.07 1.96
C LEU A 155 4.69 -9.91 3.01
N SER A 156 5.32 -8.73 3.09
CA SER A 156 6.32 -8.44 4.13
C SER A 156 5.74 -8.49 5.54
N ARG A 157 4.52 -7.98 5.75
CA ARG A 157 3.82 -8.03 7.05
C ARG A 157 3.43 -9.44 7.44
N TRP A 158 3.05 -10.25 6.44
CA TRP A 158 2.69 -11.65 6.64
C TRP A 158 3.90 -12.57 6.71
N ASP A 159 5.11 -12.03 6.52
CA ASP A 159 6.37 -12.80 6.48
C ASP A 159 6.36 -13.90 5.40
N TYR A 160 5.93 -13.52 4.18
CA TYR A 160 5.97 -14.35 2.99
C TYR A 160 6.93 -13.79 1.95
N PRO A 161 7.52 -14.66 1.09
CA PRO A 161 8.34 -14.23 -0.04
C PRO A 161 7.50 -13.41 -1.04
N LEU A 162 8.17 -12.51 -1.78
CA LEU A 162 7.51 -11.69 -2.79
C LEU A 162 7.16 -12.48 -4.06
N ASP A 163 7.94 -13.52 -4.35
CA ASP A 163 7.73 -14.38 -5.50
C ASP A 163 6.95 -15.64 -5.09
N ASN A 164 6.06 -16.08 -5.97
CA ASN A 164 5.37 -17.36 -5.80
C ASN A 164 6.37 -18.52 -5.99
N PRO A 165 6.59 -19.37 -4.97
CA PRO A 165 7.51 -20.50 -5.08
C PRO A 165 6.90 -21.72 -5.83
N GLY A 166 5.61 -21.68 -6.10
CA GLY A 166 4.84 -22.72 -6.80
C GLY A 166 4.55 -22.37 -8.27
N GLU A 167 3.64 -23.14 -8.86
CA GLU A 167 3.12 -22.84 -10.19
C GLU A 167 2.23 -21.58 -10.11
N PRO A 168 2.37 -20.65 -11.07
CA PRO A 168 1.52 -19.47 -11.13
C PRO A 168 0.04 -19.86 -11.18
N MET A 169 -0.80 -19.09 -10.48
CA MET A 169 -2.26 -19.25 -10.42
C MET A 169 -2.78 -20.55 -9.75
N SER A 170 -1.91 -21.45 -9.28
CA SER A 170 -2.33 -22.70 -8.60
C SER A 170 -3.19 -22.46 -7.34
N TRP A 171 -3.10 -21.27 -6.74
CA TRP A 171 -3.93 -20.84 -5.62
C TRP A 171 -5.41 -20.66 -5.98
N MET A 172 -5.76 -20.52 -7.26
CA MET A 172 -7.15 -20.45 -7.73
C MET A 172 -7.81 -21.84 -7.78
N GLU A 173 -7.07 -22.91 -8.04
CA GLU A 173 -7.60 -24.27 -8.20
C GLU A 173 -8.17 -24.84 -6.89
N GLY A 174 -7.56 -24.55 -5.75
CA GLY A 174 -7.97 -25.03 -4.43
C GLY A 174 -9.30 -24.48 -3.91
N HIS A 175 -9.82 -23.41 -4.52
CA HIS A 175 -11.02 -22.68 -4.09
C HIS A 175 -12.23 -22.93 -5.02
N SER A 176 -12.05 -23.68 -6.10
CA SER A 176 -13.15 -24.16 -6.94
C SER A 176 -13.99 -25.14 -6.12
N GLY A 177 -14.85 -24.61 -5.26
CA GLY A 177 -15.64 -25.31 -4.25
C GLY A 177 -16.38 -26.51 -4.83
N GLY A 178 -15.98 -27.68 -4.38
CA GLY A 178 -16.76 -28.86 -4.18
C GLY A 178 -17.97 -29.12 -5.09
N HIS A 179 -17.73 -29.62 -6.30
CA HIS A 179 -18.59 -30.63 -6.88
C HIS A 179 -17.74 -31.87 -7.20
N ALA A 180 -17.39 -32.59 -6.13
CA ALA A 180 -16.98 -33.99 -6.26
C ALA A 180 -18.17 -34.77 -6.79
N HIS A 181 -18.35 -34.78 -8.10
CA HIS A 181 -19.14 -35.85 -8.75
C HIS A 181 -18.21 -37.04 -9.05
N GLY A 182 -18.17 -37.95 -8.08
CA GLY A 182 -17.87 -39.32 -8.38
C GLY A 182 -18.92 -39.85 -9.33
N GLY A 183 -18.54 -40.11 -10.57
CA GLY A 183 -19.41 -40.72 -11.57
C GLY A 183 -18.61 -40.97 -12.84
N ALA A 184 -18.18 -42.24 -13.04
CA ALA A 184 -17.67 -42.72 -14.31
C ALA A 184 -18.71 -42.50 -15.40
N GLY A 185 -18.38 -41.75 -16.45
CA GLY A 185 -19.24 -41.53 -17.60
C GLY A 185 -18.56 -40.68 -18.65
N THR A 186 -18.03 -41.30 -19.66
CA THR A 186 -17.46 -40.82 -20.90
C THR A 186 -18.38 -39.85 -21.62
N GLU A 187 -17.99 -38.58 -21.78
CA GLU A 187 -18.28 -37.69 -22.93
C GLU A 187 -17.28 -36.53 -22.91
N PRO A 188 -16.70 -36.08 -24.03
CA PRO A 188 -15.73 -35.00 -24.06
C PRO A 188 -16.47 -33.66 -23.93
N SER A 189 -16.53 -33.14 -22.73
CA SER A 189 -16.81 -31.71 -22.52
C SER A 189 -15.60 -30.97 -23.05
N THR A 190 -15.83 -30.04 -23.98
CA THR A 190 -14.87 -29.01 -24.39
C THR A 190 -14.63 -28.09 -23.18
N ASP A 191 -13.81 -28.58 -22.26
CA ASP A 191 -13.22 -27.78 -21.21
C ASP A 191 -12.13 -26.94 -21.91
N MET A 192 -12.36 -25.64 -22.01
CA MET A 192 -11.33 -24.70 -22.42
C MET A 192 -10.40 -24.45 -21.23
N THR A 193 -9.73 -25.50 -20.78
CA THR A 193 -8.47 -25.33 -20.07
C THR A 193 -7.48 -24.88 -21.13
N MET A 194 -7.19 -23.57 -21.16
CA MET A 194 -6.09 -23.07 -21.96
C MET A 194 -4.83 -23.79 -21.49
N ASP A 195 -4.26 -24.62 -22.37
CA ASP A 195 -2.99 -25.28 -22.14
C ASP A 195 -1.89 -24.20 -22.15
N MET A 196 -1.60 -23.67 -20.96
CA MET A 196 -0.60 -22.63 -20.73
C MET A 196 0.83 -23.11 -21.05
N SER A 197 1.02 -24.41 -21.19
CA SER A 197 2.35 -25.02 -21.40
C SER A 197 2.96 -24.71 -22.78
N ASP A 198 2.16 -24.27 -23.75
CA ASP A 198 2.64 -23.99 -25.12
C ASP A 198 2.90 -22.48 -25.40
N SER A 199 2.42 -21.56 -24.54
CA SER A 199 2.56 -20.12 -24.78
C SER A 199 3.92 -19.53 -24.42
N GLY A 200 4.71 -20.23 -23.61
CA GLY A 200 6.01 -19.76 -23.10
C GLY A 200 5.91 -18.55 -22.16
N VAL A 201 4.70 -18.24 -21.65
CA VAL A 201 4.44 -17.18 -20.68
C VAL A 201 3.91 -17.76 -19.37
N PRO A 202 4.24 -17.16 -18.22
CA PRO A 202 3.88 -17.73 -16.93
C PRO A 202 2.41 -17.54 -16.54
N MET A 203 1.74 -16.53 -17.09
CA MET A 203 0.34 -16.20 -16.81
C MET A 203 -0.34 -15.63 -18.05
N PRO A 204 -1.67 -15.73 -18.19
CA PRO A 204 -2.42 -15.23 -19.34
C PRO A 204 -2.13 -13.77 -19.63
N GLY A 205 -2.06 -13.43 -20.91
CA GLY A 205 -1.88 -12.05 -21.39
C GLY A 205 -0.47 -11.49 -21.26
N MET A 206 0.41 -12.10 -20.47
CA MET A 206 1.79 -11.61 -20.33
C MET A 206 2.51 -11.62 -21.69
N ALA A 207 3.39 -10.66 -21.87
CA ALA A 207 4.28 -10.61 -23.02
C ALA A 207 5.36 -11.70 -22.91
N SER A 208 5.61 -12.41 -24.01
CA SER A 208 6.73 -13.34 -24.08
C SER A 208 8.08 -12.60 -24.06
N THR A 209 9.16 -13.35 -23.86
CA THR A 209 10.52 -12.81 -23.98
C THR A 209 10.75 -12.16 -25.36
N ASP A 210 10.23 -12.76 -26.43
CA ASP A 210 10.36 -12.24 -27.78
C ASP A 210 9.52 -10.98 -27.99
N ASP A 211 8.31 -10.91 -27.42
CA ASP A 211 7.49 -9.69 -27.41
C ASP A 211 8.22 -8.53 -26.72
N MET A 212 8.80 -8.79 -25.54
CA MET A 212 9.55 -7.78 -24.78
C MET A 212 10.82 -7.34 -25.53
N ASN A 213 11.53 -8.26 -26.15
CA ASN A 213 12.71 -7.94 -26.97
C ASN A 213 12.31 -7.09 -28.17
N LYS A 214 11.23 -7.43 -28.87
CA LYS A 214 10.70 -6.64 -29.97
C LYS A 214 10.28 -5.25 -29.50
N LEU A 215 9.55 -5.14 -28.39
CA LEU A 215 9.11 -3.86 -27.84
C LEU A 215 10.29 -2.91 -27.58
N ARG A 216 11.39 -3.42 -27.03
CA ARG A 216 12.61 -2.64 -26.75
C ARG A 216 13.33 -2.15 -28.01
N THR A 217 13.10 -2.75 -29.17
CA THR A 217 13.73 -2.33 -30.44
C THR A 217 12.92 -1.31 -31.21
N LEU A 218 11.64 -1.16 -30.90
CA LEU A 218 10.72 -0.25 -31.59
C LEU A 218 10.86 1.19 -31.06
N GLN A 219 10.47 2.16 -31.90
CA GLN A 219 10.47 3.59 -31.59
C GLN A 219 9.27 4.26 -32.26
N GLY A 220 8.84 5.38 -31.70
CA GLY A 220 7.80 6.22 -32.30
C GLY A 220 6.47 5.50 -32.49
N ALA A 221 5.79 5.75 -33.58
CA ALA A 221 4.44 5.25 -33.88
C ALA A 221 4.33 3.71 -33.90
N GLU A 222 5.40 3.00 -34.28
CA GLU A 222 5.40 1.54 -34.25
C GLU A 222 5.51 1.02 -32.82
N LEU A 223 6.24 1.72 -31.94
CA LEU A 223 6.26 1.42 -30.51
C LEU A 223 4.89 1.71 -29.88
N ASP A 224 4.32 2.90 -30.11
CA ASP A 224 2.99 3.28 -29.62
C ASP A 224 1.95 2.19 -29.93
N LYS A 225 1.92 1.72 -31.15
CA LYS A 225 0.99 0.68 -31.60
C LYS A 225 1.24 -0.66 -30.90
N TYR A 226 2.48 -1.12 -30.87
CA TYR A 226 2.81 -2.43 -30.30
C TYR A 226 2.66 -2.46 -28.78
N PHE A 227 2.98 -1.35 -28.11
CA PHE A 227 2.70 -1.17 -26.67
C PHE A 227 1.20 -1.31 -26.38
N LEU A 228 0.34 -0.60 -27.12
CA LEU A 228 -1.11 -0.69 -26.94
C LEU A 228 -1.62 -2.12 -27.14
N GLN A 229 -1.09 -2.86 -28.13
CA GLN A 229 -1.47 -4.25 -28.38
C GLN A 229 -1.06 -5.17 -27.24
N LEU A 230 0.17 -5.07 -26.77
CA LEU A 230 0.67 -5.89 -25.66
C LEU A 230 -0.02 -5.57 -24.34
N MET A 231 -0.19 -4.28 -24.04
CA MET A 231 -0.79 -3.84 -22.78
C MET A 231 -2.28 -4.17 -22.71
N LEU A 232 -3.01 -4.07 -23.84
CA LEU A 232 -4.41 -4.51 -23.90
C LEU A 232 -4.54 -6.00 -23.62
N ARG A 233 -3.73 -6.84 -24.28
CA ARG A 233 -3.71 -8.30 -24.02
C ARG A 233 -3.35 -8.61 -22.56
N HIS A 234 -2.37 -7.87 -22.02
CA HIS A 234 -1.91 -8.01 -20.64
C HIS A 234 -3.03 -7.69 -19.62
N HIS A 235 -3.76 -6.60 -19.82
CA HIS A 235 -4.89 -6.24 -18.98
C HIS A 235 -6.00 -7.29 -19.03
N GLN A 236 -6.38 -7.71 -20.23
CA GLN A 236 -7.39 -8.75 -20.43
C GLN A 236 -7.00 -10.08 -19.78
N GLY A 237 -5.73 -10.46 -19.84
CA GLY A 237 -5.24 -11.70 -19.23
C GLY A 237 -5.19 -11.67 -17.70
N GLY A 238 -5.02 -10.48 -17.11
CA GLY A 238 -5.00 -10.31 -15.65
C GLY A 238 -6.39 -10.29 -14.99
N LEU A 239 -7.46 -10.08 -15.77
CA LEU A 239 -8.82 -9.91 -15.22
C LEU A 239 -9.27 -11.10 -14.38
N GLU A 240 -9.06 -12.33 -14.84
CA GLU A 240 -9.51 -13.53 -14.12
C GLU A 240 -8.93 -13.61 -12.71
N MET A 241 -7.63 -13.33 -12.55
CA MET A 241 -6.98 -13.31 -11.23
C MET A 241 -7.57 -12.23 -10.32
N MET A 242 -7.83 -11.03 -10.88
CA MET A 242 -8.37 -9.92 -10.12
C MET A 242 -9.83 -10.16 -9.72
N GLU A 243 -10.67 -10.63 -10.64
CA GLU A 243 -12.07 -10.98 -10.37
C GLU A 243 -12.17 -12.08 -9.32
N PHE A 244 -11.36 -13.15 -9.43
CA PHE A 244 -11.29 -14.20 -8.41
C PHE A 244 -10.96 -13.63 -7.02
N ALA A 245 -10.04 -12.69 -6.95
CA ALA A 245 -9.63 -12.08 -5.69
C ALA A 245 -10.65 -11.07 -5.14
N THR A 246 -11.71 -10.70 -5.87
CA THR A 246 -12.79 -9.86 -5.34
C THR A 246 -13.78 -10.63 -4.48
N GLU A 247 -13.86 -11.94 -4.65
CA GLU A 247 -14.87 -12.76 -4.02
C GLU A 247 -14.59 -13.04 -2.54
N PRO A 248 -15.57 -12.77 -1.64
CA PRO A 248 -15.39 -13.02 -0.20
C PRO A 248 -15.15 -14.48 0.17
N ASP A 249 -15.63 -15.39 -0.67
CA ASP A 249 -15.46 -16.84 -0.47
C ASP A 249 -14.04 -17.31 -0.82
N HIS A 250 -13.29 -16.52 -1.61
CA HIS A 250 -11.92 -16.83 -2.00
C HIS A 250 -10.89 -16.10 -1.13
N VAL A 251 -11.14 -14.84 -0.82
CA VAL A 251 -10.22 -13.98 -0.07
C VAL A 251 -10.93 -13.39 1.14
N SER A 252 -10.45 -13.69 2.35
CA SER A 252 -11.02 -13.19 3.60
C SER A 252 -10.64 -11.73 3.89
N GLU A 253 -9.49 -11.26 3.37
CA GLU A 253 -8.91 -9.96 3.64
C GLU A 253 -9.62 -8.87 2.83
N ASP A 254 -10.46 -8.07 3.48
CA ASP A 254 -11.21 -6.96 2.86
C ASP A 254 -10.35 -6.00 2.04
N TYR A 255 -9.15 -5.71 2.51
CA TYR A 255 -8.26 -4.76 1.84
C TYR A 255 -7.66 -5.33 0.54
N VAL A 256 -7.46 -6.66 0.46
CA VAL A 256 -7.05 -7.36 -0.77
C VAL A 256 -8.18 -7.30 -1.79
N ARG A 257 -9.39 -7.67 -1.39
CA ARG A 257 -10.59 -7.61 -2.26
C ARG A 257 -10.84 -6.21 -2.81
N ARG A 258 -10.72 -5.18 -1.95
CA ARG A 258 -10.90 -3.79 -2.39
C ARG A 258 -9.84 -3.36 -3.42
N LEU A 259 -8.59 -3.77 -3.24
CA LEU A 259 -7.55 -3.48 -4.22
C LEU A 259 -7.82 -4.23 -5.53
N ALA A 260 -8.18 -5.51 -5.47
CA ALA A 260 -8.54 -6.31 -6.65
C ALA A 260 -9.71 -5.67 -7.42
N GLN A 261 -10.78 -5.25 -6.74
CA GLN A 261 -11.91 -4.56 -7.37
C GLN A 261 -11.51 -3.23 -8.01
N GLN A 262 -10.62 -2.47 -7.36
CA GLN A 262 -10.09 -1.24 -7.94
C GLN A 262 -9.27 -1.53 -9.20
N MET A 263 -8.46 -2.59 -9.20
CA MET A 263 -7.70 -3.03 -10.37
C MET A 263 -8.63 -3.40 -11.53
N VAL A 264 -9.68 -4.20 -11.29
CA VAL A 264 -10.68 -4.56 -12.31
C VAL A 264 -11.24 -3.29 -12.96
N ASN A 265 -11.78 -2.38 -12.16
CA ASN A 265 -12.43 -1.17 -12.68
C ASN A 265 -11.48 -0.29 -13.51
N VAL A 266 -10.23 -0.16 -13.07
CA VAL A 266 -9.21 0.65 -13.77
C VAL A 266 -8.78 -0.04 -15.06
N GLN A 267 -8.46 -1.33 -15.02
CA GLN A 267 -7.95 -2.05 -16.19
C GLN A 267 -9.00 -2.26 -17.27
N GLU A 268 -10.29 -2.40 -16.91
CA GLU A 268 -11.40 -2.36 -17.88
C GLU A 268 -11.46 -1.01 -18.60
N SER A 269 -11.41 0.10 -17.86
CA SER A 269 -11.44 1.46 -18.44
C SER A 269 -10.22 1.74 -19.32
N GLU A 270 -9.04 1.29 -18.90
CA GLU A 270 -7.80 1.40 -19.69
C GLU A 270 -7.87 0.53 -20.96
N SER A 271 -8.44 -0.68 -20.88
CA SER A 271 -8.65 -1.58 -22.02
C SER A 271 -9.57 -0.98 -23.06
N ASP A 272 -10.66 -0.34 -22.65
CA ASP A 272 -11.55 0.40 -23.53
C ASP A 272 -10.83 1.57 -24.25
N THR A 273 -9.98 2.25 -23.50
CA THR A 273 -9.17 3.36 -24.00
C THR A 273 -8.16 2.86 -25.03
N MET A 274 -7.42 1.80 -24.73
CA MET A 274 -6.46 1.18 -25.64
C MET A 274 -7.12 0.64 -26.90
N THR A 275 -8.30 0.03 -26.79
CA THR A 275 -9.07 -0.45 -27.93
C THR A 275 -9.42 0.69 -28.89
N LYS A 276 -9.93 1.81 -28.38
CA LYS A 276 -10.22 3.01 -29.19
C LYS A 276 -8.96 3.60 -29.83
N MET A 277 -7.85 3.62 -29.08
CA MET A 277 -6.57 4.09 -29.60
C MET A 277 -6.04 3.20 -30.73
N LEU A 278 -6.21 1.87 -30.63
CA LEU A 278 -5.86 0.94 -31.70
C LEU A 278 -6.74 1.11 -32.93
N GLU A 279 -8.05 1.22 -32.76
CA GLU A 279 -9.00 1.45 -33.85
C GLU A 279 -8.65 2.70 -34.67
N THR A 280 -8.34 3.84 -34.01
CA THR A 280 -7.92 5.08 -34.68
C THR A 280 -6.64 4.95 -35.48
N ARG A 281 -5.81 3.96 -35.15
CA ARG A 281 -4.55 3.64 -35.86
C ARG A 281 -4.70 2.52 -36.90
N GLY A 282 -5.93 2.00 -37.08
CA GLY A 282 -6.20 0.87 -37.97
C GLY A 282 -5.50 -0.42 -37.53
N ALA A 283 -5.19 -0.55 -36.25
CA ALA A 283 -4.52 -1.70 -35.69
C ALA A 283 -5.54 -2.62 -34.99
N GLN A 284 -5.27 -3.93 -35.01
CA GLN A 284 -6.11 -4.92 -34.32
C GLN A 284 -5.44 -5.34 -33.00
N PRO A 285 -6.24 -5.70 -31.98
CA PRO A 285 -5.71 -6.37 -30.79
C PRO A 285 -4.96 -7.65 -31.14
N LEU A 286 -4.00 -8.02 -30.28
CA LEU A 286 -3.36 -9.33 -30.36
C LEU A 286 -4.31 -10.41 -29.82
N PRO A 287 -4.22 -11.65 -30.33
CA PRO A 287 -4.93 -12.75 -29.71
C PRO A 287 -4.39 -13.01 -28.31
N MET A 288 -5.22 -13.61 -27.45
CA MET A 288 -4.79 -14.11 -26.14
C MET A 288 -3.80 -15.27 -26.35
N ASN A 289 -2.81 -15.38 -25.49
CA ASN A 289 -1.78 -16.41 -25.50
C ASN A 289 -1.88 -17.31 -24.29
#